data_b3cb02f56b73a8794eed4ee311fb451d
#
_entry.id   b3cb02f56b73a8794eed4ee311fb451d
#
_cell.length_a   1.000
_cell.length_b   1.000
_cell.length_c   1.000
_cell.angle_alpha   90.00
_cell.angle_beta   90.00
_cell.angle_gamma   90.00
#
_symmetry.space_group_name_H-M   'P 1'
#
loop_
_entity.id
_entity.type
_entity.pdbx_description
1 polymer ?
#
loop_
_entity_poly.entity_id
_entity_poly.type
_entity_poly.pdbx_seq_one_letter_code
_entity_poly.pdbx_strand_id
1 'polypeptide(L)'
;ANVAKVKDGGVTAITLADSAAVTTHSALIAGNAVAADSVTLTSGAIATVDKPAVLTNVTKFIANQIVSITMTDAEAASLSGPVDDAFKADSITIGAVTTSKAIVLANGDKIADNGISSITLTAAEFDTFIDANTNNNPFTNESVTLGAVTTNQADIITNIAKVADGGITSIVLTSAQFDAIVLAGADAYDALASGSVTISNAVPLTESGSVAAQAVKIAADGISTANGITISGENF
;
A
#
# COMPACT_ATOMS: atom_id res chain seq x y z
N ALA A 1 -43.85 -1.88 0.86
CA ALA A 1 -43.88 -2.35 2.25
C ALA A 1 -43.89 -1.17 3.20
N ASN A 2 -44.72 -1.21 4.27
CA ASN A 2 -44.89 -0.10 5.21
C ASN A 2 -43.77 -0.13 6.28
N VAL A 3 -42.56 0.22 5.90
CA VAL A 3 -41.40 0.26 6.80
C VAL A 3 -41.63 1.25 7.96
N ALA A 4 -42.38 2.31 7.75
CA ALA A 4 -42.75 3.25 8.79
C ALA A 4 -43.51 2.65 10.01
N LYS A 5 -43.99 1.40 9.88
CA LYS A 5 -44.63 0.66 10.99
C LYS A 5 -43.72 -0.31 11.71
N VAL A 6 -42.46 -0.45 11.24
CA VAL A 6 -41.46 -1.32 11.89
C VAL A 6 -40.72 -0.50 12.92
N LYS A 7 -40.62 -1.01 14.16
CA LYS A 7 -39.80 -0.36 15.20
C LYS A 7 -38.33 -0.32 14.81
N ASP A 8 -37.58 0.59 15.40
CA ASP A 8 -36.14 0.70 15.23
C ASP A 8 -35.43 -0.66 15.47
N GLY A 9 -34.57 -1.06 14.55
CA GLY A 9 -33.88 -2.35 14.60
C GLY A 9 -34.79 -3.59 14.42
N GLY A 10 -36.06 -3.39 14.03
CA GLY A 10 -37.00 -4.50 13.88
C GLY A 10 -36.77 -5.41 12.68
N VAL A 11 -35.99 -4.95 11.70
CA VAL A 11 -35.54 -5.75 10.56
C VAL A 11 -34.10 -6.23 10.85
N THR A 12 -33.96 -7.50 11.14
CA THR A 12 -32.68 -8.11 11.56
C THR A 12 -32.03 -8.98 10.48
N ALA A 13 -32.66 -9.15 9.33
CA ALA A 13 -32.09 -9.86 8.20
C ALA A 13 -32.71 -9.38 6.88
N ILE A 14 -31.86 -8.98 5.95
CA ILE A 14 -32.20 -8.64 4.57
C ILE A 14 -31.17 -9.31 3.67
N THR A 15 -31.61 -10.04 2.65
CA THR A 15 -30.73 -10.55 1.60
C THR A 15 -31.00 -9.78 0.32
N LEU A 16 -29.98 -9.18 -0.25
CA LEU A 16 -30.00 -8.46 -1.52
C LEU A 16 -29.17 -9.23 -2.55
N ALA A 17 -29.56 -9.14 -3.80
CA ALA A 17 -28.88 -9.86 -4.87
C ALA A 17 -27.46 -9.32 -5.11
N ASP A 18 -27.33 -7.99 -5.17
CA ASP A 18 -26.12 -7.30 -5.60
C ASP A 18 -26.11 -5.83 -5.13
N SER A 19 -25.12 -5.07 -5.56
CA SER A 19 -24.96 -3.63 -5.26
C SER A 19 -26.08 -2.77 -5.88
N ALA A 20 -26.63 -3.15 -7.02
CA ALA A 20 -27.76 -2.42 -7.63
C ALA A 20 -29.03 -2.50 -6.77
N ALA A 21 -29.25 -3.65 -6.11
CA ALA A 21 -30.33 -3.80 -5.14
C ALA A 21 -30.12 -2.89 -3.91
N VAL A 22 -28.88 -2.67 -3.47
CA VAL A 22 -28.57 -1.70 -2.40
C VAL A 22 -28.95 -0.29 -2.84
N THR A 23 -28.59 0.11 -4.05
CA THR A 23 -28.93 1.42 -4.62
C THR A 23 -30.44 1.62 -4.67
N THR A 24 -31.16 0.63 -5.19
CA THR A 24 -32.62 0.65 -5.32
C THR A 24 -33.33 0.79 -3.96
N HIS A 25 -32.78 0.19 -2.91
CA HIS A 25 -33.37 0.14 -1.57
C HIS A 25 -32.62 0.99 -0.54
N SER A 26 -31.72 1.88 -0.96
CA SER A 26 -30.81 2.63 -0.07
C SER A 26 -31.53 3.37 1.04
N ALA A 27 -32.59 4.11 0.74
CA ALA A 27 -33.38 4.84 1.74
C ALA A 27 -34.05 3.93 2.77
N LEU A 28 -34.43 2.70 2.37
CA LEU A 28 -35.00 1.70 3.26
C LEU A 28 -33.90 1.15 4.21
N ILE A 29 -32.75 0.81 3.66
CA ILE A 29 -31.61 0.24 4.40
C ILE A 29 -31.07 1.26 5.39
N ALA A 30 -30.94 2.52 5.00
CA ALA A 30 -30.48 3.62 5.85
C ALA A 30 -31.42 3.91 7.02
N GLY A 31 -32.69 3.49 6.92
CA GLY A 31 -33.71 3.74 7.94
C GLY A 31 -33.42 3.02 9.26
N ASN A 32 -33.87 3.61 10.36
CA ASN A 32 -33.69 3.05 11.70
C ASN A 32 -34.36 1.67 11.89
N ALA A 33 -35.32 1.34 11.02
CA ALA A 33 -36.00 0.03 11.06
C ALA A 33 -35.06 -1.14 10.75
N VAL A 34 -33.99 -0.92 9.97
CA VAL A 34 -32.98 -1.92 9.64
C VAL A 34 -31.86 -1.89 10.68
N ALA A 35 -31.63 -3.01 11.33
CA ALA A 35 -30.56 -3.15 12.32
C ALA A 35 -29.17 -3.04 11.65
N ALA A 36 -28.13 -2.73 12.43
CA ALA A 36 -26.76 -2.96 12.01
C ALA A 36 -26.54 -4.47 11.78
N ASP A 37 -25.55 -4.82 10.97
CA ASP A 37 -25.15 -6.21 10.69
C ASP A 37 -26.33 -7.12 10.29
N SER A 38 -27.23 -6.58 9.49
CA SER A 38 -28.46 -7.30 9.07
C SER A 38 -28.57 -7.48 7.55
N VAL A 39 -27.70 -6.88 6.76
CA VAL A 39 -27.75 -6.95 5.29
C VAL A 39 -26.72 -7.91 4.75
N THR A 40 -27.18 -8.87 3.96
CA THR A 40 -26.37 -9.85 3.22
C THR A 40 -26.44 -9.55 1.74
N LEU A 41 -25.29 -9.63 1.04
CA LEU A 41 -25.22 -9.59 -0.43
C LEU A 41 -24.97 -11.00 -0.97
N THR A 42 -25.75 -11.43 -1.95
CA THR A 42 -25.47 -12.67 -2.69
C THR A 42 -24.27 -12.49 -3.61
N SER A 43 -24.12 -11.30 -4.23
CA SER A 43 -22.92 -10.88 -4.94
C SER A 43 -22.30 -9.70 -4.20
N GLY A 44 -21.13 -9.91 -3.62
CA GLY A 44 -20.41 -8.88 -2.83
C GLY A 44 -19.50 -7.98 -3.66
N ALA A 45 -19.44 -8.14 -4.99
CA ALA A 45 -18.74 -7.22 -5.88
C ALA A 45 -19.54 -5.93 -6.05
N ILE A 46 -18.89 -4.78 -5.80
CA ILE A 46 -19.57 -3.47 -5.82
C ILE A 46 -19.28 -2.75 -7.13
N ALA A 47 -20.31 -2.53 -7.92
CA ALA A 47 -20.20 -1.70 -9.12
C ALA A 47 -19.94 -0.23 -8.76
N THR A 48 -19.14 0.47 -9.55
CA THR A 48 -18.75 1.87 -9.29
C THR A 48 -19.96 2.79 -9.14
N VAL A 49 -21.02 2.57 -9.93
CA VAL A 49 -22.25 3.37 -9.89
C VAL A 49 -23.03 3.20 -8.56
N ASP A 50 -22.92 2.03 -7.93
CA ASP A 50 -23.65 1.68 -6.70
C ASP A 50 -22.85 1.99 -5.44
N LYS A 51 -21.53 2.24 -5.57
CA LYS A 51 -20.61 2.48 -4.46
C LYS A 51 -21.12 3.52 -3.45
N PRO A 52 -21.62 4.70 -3.85
CA PRO A 52 -22.10 5.70 -2.88
C PRO A 52 -23.23 5.16 -1.98
N ALA A 53 -24.14 4.39 -2.53
CA ALA A 53 -25.23 3.80 -1.75
C ALA A 53 -24.73 2.71 -0.78
N VAL A 54 -23.76 1.91 -1.22
CA VAL A 54 -23.11 0.88 -0.38
C VAL A 54 -22.36 1.53 0.77
N LEU A 55 -21.50 2.50 0.52
CA LEU A 55 -20.71 3.18 1.55
C LEU A 55 -21.59 3.93 2.57
N THR A 56 -22.67 4.54 2.12
CA THR A 56 -23.67 5.19 3.01
C THR A 56 -24.31 4.20 3.98
N ASN A 57 -24.49 2.95 3.55
CA ASN A 57 -25.17 1.90 4.32
C ASN A 57 -24.22 0.83 4.88
N VAL A 58 -22.92 1.05 4.86
CA VAL A 58 -21.92 0.03 5.16
C VAL A 58 -22.08 -0.61 6.54
N THR A 59 -22.48 0.15 7.57
CA THR A 59 -22.75 -0.34 8.92
C THR A 59 -23.96 -1.28 9.04
N LYS A 60 -24.71 -1.46 7.96
CA LYS A 60 -25.85 -2.38 7.91
C LYS A 60 -25.46 -3.75 7.39
N PHE A 61 -24.30 -3.87 6.72
CA PHE A 61 -23.84 -5.15 6.20
C PHE A 61 -23.26 -6.02 7.31
N ILE A 62 -23.50 -7.30 7.23
CA ILE A 62 -22.80 -8.28 8.06
C ILE A 62 -21.32 -8.38 7.62
N ALA A 63 -20.46 -8.94 8.47
CA ALA A 63 -19.05 -9.05 8.20
C ALA A 63 -18.73 -9.76 6.85
N ASN A 64 -17.70 -9.28 6.16
CA ASN A 64 -17.13 -9.87 4.94
C ASN A 64 -18.11 -9.95 3.73
N GLN A 65 -19.10 -9.08 3.66
CA GLN A 65 -20.04 -9.07 2.52
C GLN A 65 -19.49 -8.39 1.28
N ILE A 66 -18.61 -7.40 1.44
CA ILE A 66 -18.00 -6.69 0.32
C ILE A 66 -16.73 -7.43 -0.08
N VAL A 67 -16.77 -8.10 -1.24
CA VAL A 67 -15.66 -8.93 -1.72
C VAL A 67 -14.81 -8.25 -2.81
N SER A 68 -15.29 -7.15 -3.38
CA SER A 68 -14.52 -6.34 -4.33
C SER A 68 -15.12 -4.94 -4.43
N ILE A 69 -14.30 -3.92 -4.22
CA ILE A 69 -14.68 -2.51 -4.37
C ILE A 69 -13.47 -1.67 -4.76
N THR A 70 -13.66 -0.72 -5.68
CA THR A 70 -12.66 0.32 -5.97
C THR A 70 -13.05 1.61 -5.27
N MET A 71 -12.19 2.11 -4.41
CA MET A 71 -12.38 3.33 -3.63
C MET A 71 -11.39 4.41 -4.07
N THR A 72 -11.76 5.66 -3.91
CA THR A 72 -10.82 6.77 -3.92
C THR A 72 -10.13 6.89 -2.56
N ASP A 73 -9.00 7.61 -2.51
CA ASP A 73 -8.32 7.95 -1.26
C ASP A 73 -9.26 8.64 -0.24
N ALA A 74 -10.10 9.56 -0.71
CA ALA A 74 -11.09 10.23 0.14
C ALA A 74 -12.17 9.26 0.69
N GLU A 75 -12.61 8.31 -0.11
CA GLU A 75 -13.56 7.27 0.33
C GLU A 75 -12.93 6.29 1.31
N ALA A 76 -11.64 6.02 1.19
CA ALA A 76 -10.90 5.18 2.15
C ALA A 76 -10.91 5.77 3.57
N ALA A 77 -11.09 7.08 3.73
CA ALA A 77 -11.28 7.70 5.03
C ALA A 77 -12.52 7.18 5.78
N SER A 78 -13.50 6.59 5.08
CA SER A 78 -14.68 5.97 5.68
C SER A 78 -14.43 4.59 6.30
N LEU A 79 -13.25 3.99 6.08
CA LEU A 79 -12.86 2.67 6.64
C LEU A 79 -12.57 2.70 8.16
N SER A 80 -12.86 3.80 8.85
CA SER A 80 -12.60 3.92 10.28
C SER A 80 -13.72 3.30 11.14
N GLY A 81 -13.34 2.54 12.17
CA GLY A 81 -14.26 1.97 13.17
C GLY A 81 -14.98 0.69 12.69
N PRO A 82 -16.18 0.40 13.18
CA PRO A 82 -16.90 -0.86 12.90
C PRO A 82 -17.33 -1.04 11.43
N VAL A 83 -17.01 -0.07 10.59
CA VAL A 83 -17.29 -0.06 9.15
C VAL A 83 -16.40 -1.06 8.38
N ASP A 84 -15.19 -1.33 8.87
CA ASP A 84 -14.23 -2.20 8.22
C ASP A 84 -14.66 -3.67 8.19
N ASP A 85 -15.46 -4.13 9.15
CA ASP A 85 -15.93 -5.51 9.23
C ASP A 85 -16.75 -5.94 8.00
N ALA A 86 -17.45 -5.02 7.36
CA ALA A 86 -18.21 -5.30 6.14
C ALA A 86 -17.33 -5.72 4.96
N PHE A 87 -16.07 -5.29 4.93
CA PHE A 87 -15.12 -5.59 3.88
C PHE A 87 -14.38 -6.90 4.16
N LYS A 88 -14.35 -7.76 3.17
CA LYS A 88 -13.54 -8.97 3.21
C LYS A 88 -12.05 -8.61 3.05
N ALA A 89 -11.16 -9.45 3.60
CA ALA A 89 -9.74 -9.34 3.29
C ALA A 89 -9.51 -9.32 1.76
N ASP A 90 -8.52 -8.55 1.31
CA ASP A 90 -8.13 -8.41 -0.11
C ASP A 90 -9.28 -7.92 -1.03
N SER A 91 -10.19 -7.12 -0.51
CA SER A 91 -11.37 -6.68 -1.26
C SER A 91 -11.29 -5.26 -1.83
N ILE A 92 -10.36 -4.44 -1.34
CA ILE A 92 -10.33 -3.00 -1.63
C ILE A 92 -9.19 -2.65 -2.57
N THR A 93 -9.48 -1.95 -3.66
CA THR A 93 -8.50 -1.28 -4.52
C THR A 93 -8.65 0.22 -4.35
N ILE A 94 -7.57 0.94 -4.03
CA ILE A 94 -7.63 2.39 -3.78
C ILE A 94 -6.94 3.19 -4.89
N GLY A 95 -5.84 2.69 -5.46
CA GLY A 95 -5.03 3.45 -6.39
C GLY A 95 -4.03 4.39 -5.66
N ALA A 96 -4.07 5.68 -5.96
CA ALA A 96 -3.17 6.65 -5.32
C ALA A 96 -3.67 7.04 -3.92
N VAL A 97 -2.78 7.02 -2.93
CA VAL A 97 -3.06 7.39 -1.54
C VAL A 97 -2.28 8.65 -1.17
N THR A 98 -2.99 9.73 -0.86
CA THR A 98 -2.40 11.05 -0.58
C THR A 98 -2.82 11.62 0.78
N THR A 99 -4.06 11.42 1.20
CA THR A 99 -4.64 12.04 2.41
C THR A 99 -5.03 11.03 3.48
N SER A 100 -5.46 9.83 3.09
CA SER A 100 -5.99 8.79 4.00
C SER A 100 -4.94 7.77 4.44
N LYS A 101 -3.65 8.09 4.29
CA LYS A 101 -2.53 7.16 4.53
C LYS A 101 -2.66 6.36 5.84
N ALA A 102 -2.89 7.04 6.97
CA ALA A 102 -2.96 6.37 8.27
C ALA A 102 -4.10 5.34 8.35
N ILE A 103 -5.25 5.62 7.74
CA ILE A 103 -6.41 4.72 7.72
C ILE A 103 -6.13 3.55 6.77
N VAL A 104 -5.55 3.82 5.61
CA VAL A 104 -5.16 2.77 4.63
C VAL A 104 -4.16 1.80 5.26
N LEU A 105 -3.12 2.31 5.95
CA LEU A 105 -2.14 1.47 6.64
C LEU A 105 -2.77 0.65 7.78
N ALA A 106 -3.74 1.22 8.52
CA ALA A 106 -4.44 0.50 9.58
C ALA A 106 -5.36 -0.63 9.07
N ASN A 107 -5.74 -0.59 7.77
CA ASN A 107 -6.64 -1.55 7.13
C ASN A 107 -5.95 -2.31 5.98
N GLY A 108 -4.66 -2.51 6.07
CA GLY A 108 -3.86 -3.14 5.02
C GLY A 108 -4.34 -4.54 4.64
N ASP A 109 -4.86 -5.30 5.59
CA ASP A 109 -5.44 -6.62 5.38
C ASP A 109 -6.71 -6.63 4.51
N LYS A 110 -7.37 -5.47 4.35
CA LYS A 110 -8.53 -5.30 3.47
C LYS A 110 -8.14 -4.86 2.07
N ILE A 111 -6.91 -4.38 1.87
CA ILE A 111 -6.44 -3.90 0.57
C ILE A 111 -6.05 -5.10 -0.29
N ALA A 112 -6.57 -5.16 -1.49
CA ALA A 112 -6.26 -6.21 -2.45
C ALA A 112 -4.77 -6.17 -2.87
N ASP A 113 -4.25 -7.30 -3.30
CA ASP A 113 -2.94 -7.37 -3.95
C ASP A 113 -2.85 -6.34 -5.08
N ASN A 114 -1.78 -5.55 -5.07
CA ASN A 114 -1.58 -4.44 -6.00
C ASN A 114 -2.72 -3.38 -5.99
N GLY A 115 -3.43 -3.26 -4.87
CA GLY A 115 -4.53 -2.32 -4.70
C GLY A 115 -4.09 -0.86 -4.51
N ILE A 116 -2.80 -0.61 -4.25
CA ILE A 116 -2.22 0.73 -4.09
C ILE A 116 -1.22 0.97 -5.22
N SER A 117 -1.48 1.96 -6.05
CA SER A 117 -0.63 2.31 -7.19
C SER A 117 0.30 3.50 -6.93
N SER A 118 0.10 4.26 -5.87
CA SER A 118 1.01 5.34 -5.44
C SER A 118 0.78 5.71 -3.99
N ILE A 119 1.86 5.78 -3.20
CA ILE A 119 1.83 6.23 -1.80
C ILE A 119 3.20 6.75 -1.37
N THR A 120 3.22 7.77 -0.48
CA THR A 120 4.45 8.23 0.17
C THR A 120 4.50 7.74 1.61
N LEU A 121 5.53 6.97 1.95
CA LEU A 121 5.75 6.39 3.27
C LEU A 121 7.12 6.79 3.82
N THR A 122 7.26 6.78 5.13
CA THR A 122 8.57 6.70 5.76
C THR A 122 9.10 5.26 5.67
N ALA A 123 10.42 5.08 5.83
CA ALA A 123 11.03 3.75 5.88
C ALA A 123 10.39 2.85 6.96
N ALA A 124 10.10 3.42 8.14
CA ALA A 124 9.49 2.68 9.24
C ALA A 124 8.01 2.31 8.96
N GLU A 125 7.24 3.19 8.32
CA GLU A 125 5.86 2.88 7.91
C GLU A 125 5.84 1.75 6.86
N PHE A 126 6.76 1.80 5.88
CA PHE A 126 6.87 0.78 4.85
C PHE A 126 7.21 -0.59 5.44
N ASP A 127 8.23 -0.65 6.28
CA ASP A 127 8.66 -1.86 6.98
C ASP A 127 7.53 -2.46 7.83
N THR A 128 6.93 -1.65 8.72
CA THR A 128 5.82 -2.08 9.56
C THR A 128 4.65 -2.61 8.73
N PHE A 129 4.36 -1.98 7.60
CA PHE A 129 3.24 -2.37 6.76
C PHE A 129 3.51 -3.67 6.00
N ILE A 130 4.71 -3.85 5.46
CA ILE A 130 5.11 -5.10 4.79
C ILE A 130 5.12 -6.26 5.78
N ASP A 131 5.65 -6.07 6.98
CA ASP A 131 5.69 -7.11 8.02
C ASP A 131 4.30 -7.53 8.48
N ALA A 132 3.39 -6.56 8.63
CA ALA A 132 2.02 -6.84 9.02
C ALA A 132 1.20 -7.56 7.93
N ASN A 133 1.58 -7.41 6.66
CA ASN A 133 0.85 -7.90 5.50
C ASN A 133 1.64 -8.97 4.71
N THR A 134 2.29 -9.89 5.40
CA THR A 134 3.14 -10.94 4.79
C THR A 134 2.44 -11.86 3.80
N ASN A 135 1.12 -12.00 3.89
CA ASN A 135 0.30 -12.82 3.00
C ASN A 135 -0.39 -12.02 1.89
N ASN A 136 -0.24 -10.70 1.92
CA ASN A 136 -0.86 -9.78 0.99
C ASN A 136 0.16 -8.71 0.60
N ASN A 137 0.29 -8.43 -0.68
CA ASN A 137 1.16 -7.38 -1.18
C ASN A 137 0.32 -6.26 -1.82
N PRO A 138 -0.17 -5.30 -1.01
CA PRO A 138 -1.07 -4.27 -1.50
C PRO A 138 -0.40 -3.27 -2.45
N PHE A 139 0.93 -3.20 -2.49
CA PHE A 139 1.65 -2.26 -3.35
C PHE A 139 1.87 -2.84 -4.76
N THR A 140 1.58 -2.05 -5.80
CA THR A 140 2.11 -2.34 -7.13
C THR A 140 3.63 -2.13 -7.14
N ASN A 141 4.32 -2.67 -8.12
CA ASN A 141 5.72 -2.28 -8.33
C ASN A 141 5.80 -0.78 -8.60
N GLU A 142 6.89 -0.15 -8.17
CA GLU A 142 7.17 1.27 -8.36
C GLU A 142 6.08 2.22 -7.80
N SER A 143 5.35 1.79 -6.76
CA SER A 143 4.25 2.58 -6.19
C SER A 143 4.61 3.38 -4.95
N VAL A 144 5.73 3.07 -4.28
CA VAL A 144 6.08 3.64 -2.98
C VAL A 144 7.20 4.68 -3.11
N THR A 145 6.98 5.88 -2.59
CA THR A 145 8.03 6.89 -2.42
C THR A 145 8.43 6.94 -0.95
N LEU A 146 9.72 6.76 -0.64
CA LEU A 146 10.24 6.70 0.73
C LEU A 146 11.00 7.96 1.17
N GLY A 147 11.58 8.70 0.23
CA GLY A 147 12.45 9.83 0.57
C GLY A 147 13.76 9.39 1.22
N ALA A 148 14.08 9.93 2.40
CA ALA A 148 15.29 9.56 3.12
C ALA A 148 15.09 8.26 3.91
N VAL A 149 15.97 7.28 3.71
CA VAL A 149 15.97 5.98 4.39
C VAL A 149 17.10 5.95 5.42
N THR A 150 16.74 6.09 6.67
CA THR A 150 17.70 6.11 7.81
C THR A 150 17.67 4.84 8.65
N THR A 151 16.61 4.03 8.51
CA THR A 151 16.38 2.77 9.23
C THR A 151 15.87 1.73 8.26
N ASN A 152 15.82 0.46 8.66
CA ASN A 152 15.16 -0.64 7.95
C ASN A 152 15.70 -0.90 6.52
N GLN A 153 16.99 -0.58 6.27
CA GLN A 153 17.57 -0.71 4.93
C GLN A 153 17.46 -2.12 4.37
N ALA A 154 17.63 -3.17 5.19
CA ALA A 154 17.60 -4.54 4.73
C ALA A 154 16.22 -4.93 4.18
N ASP A 155 15.15 -4.56 4.88
CA ASP A 155 13.77 -4.86 4.49
C ASP A 155 13.35 -4.05 3.27
N ILE A 156 13.79 -2.78 3.19
CA ILE A 156 13.59 -1.94 2.02
C ILE A 156 14.29 -2.53 0.79
N ILE A 157 15.55 -2.98 0.92
CA ILE A 157 16.28 -3.62 -0.18
C ILE A 157 15.57 -4.89 -0.65
N THR A 158 15.06 -5.69 0.28
CA THR A 158 14.31 -6.92 -0.05
C THR A 158 13.04 -6.62 -0.86
N ASN A 159 12.40 -5.47 -0.60
CA ASN A 159 11.16 -5.05 -1.25
C ASN A 159 11.35 -3.89 -2.23
N ILE A 160 12.57 -3.66 -2.72
CA ILE A 160 12.94 -2.46 -3.47
C ILE A 160 12.16 -2.30 -4.79
N ALA A 161 11.71 -3.39 -5.40
CA ALA A 161 10.86 -3.35 -6.59
C ALA A 161 9.49 -2.65 -6.37
N LYS A 162 9.10 -2.44 -5.11
CA LYS A 162 7.89 -1.67 -4.77
C LYS A 162 8.15 -0.17 -4.73
N VAL A 163 9.41 0.24 -4.67
CA VAL A 163 9.80 1.64 -4.57
C VAL A 163 9.80 2.28 -5.96
N ALA A 164 9.18 3.44 -6.08
CA ALA A 164 9.09 4.20 -7.33
C ALA A 164 10.48 4.68 -7.78
N ASP A 165 10.64 4.95 -9.06
CA ASP A 165 11.85 5.52 -9.65
C ASP A 165 12.25 6.80 -8.91
N GLY A 166 13.50 6.83 -8.41
CA GLY A 166 13.99 7.93 -7.59
C GLY A 166 13.25 8.10 -6.25
N GLY A 167 12.46 7.13 -5.84
CA GLY A 167 11.67 7.16 -4.61
C GLY A 167 12.51 7.16 -3.33
N ILE A 168 13.79 6.79 -3.42
CA ILE A 168 14.78 6.92 -2.34
C ILE A 168 15.71 8.08 -2.64
N THR A 169 15.62 9.15 -1.87
CA THR A 169 16.42 10.37 -2.06
C THR A 169 17.67 10.43 -1.20
N SER A 170 17.78 9.58 -0.18
CA SER A 170 18.98 9.41 0.65
C SER A 170 18.96 8.05 1.34
N ILE A 171 20.06 7.32 1.24
CA ILE A 171 20.24 6.03 1.93
C ILE A 171 21.72 5.76 2.20
N VAL A 172 22.01 5.14 3.35
CA VAL A 172 23.35 4.65 3.68
C VAL A 172 23.40 3.15 3.49
N LEU A 173 24.26 2.68 2.61
CA LEU A 173 24.43 1.26 2.26
C LEU A 173 25.86 0.79 2.50
N THR A 174 26.04 -0.49 2.71
CA THR A 174 27.34 -1.12 2.48
C THR A 174 27.56 -1.32 0.98
N SER A 175 28.81 -1.47 0.55
CA SER A 175 29.11 -1.79 -0.85
C SER A 175 28.42 -3.06 -1.34
N ALA A 176 28.33 -4.08 -0.49
CA ALA A 176 27.65 -5.34 -0.82
C ALA A 176 26.13 -5.15 -1.00
N GLN A 177 25.49 -4.30 -0.19
CA GLN A 177 24.07 -3.96 -0.36
C GLN A 177 23.82 -3.19 -1.65
N PHE A 178 24.69 -2.24 -1.98
CA PHE A 178 24.61 -1.49 -3.23
C PHE A 178 24.81 -2.42 -4.45
N ASP A 179 25.84 -3.28 -4.40
CA ASP A 179 26.09 -4.28 -5.44
C ASP A 179 24.88 -5.22 -5.63
N ALA A 180 24.26 -5.67 -4.54
CA ALA A 180 23.04 -6.49 -4.60
C ALA A 180 21.87 -5.78 -5.31
N ILE A 181 21.67 -4.49 -5.07
CA ILE A 181 20.65 -3.68 -5.75
C ILE A 181 20.95 -3.58 -7.25
N VAL A 182 22.21 -3.30 -7.61
CA VAL A 182 22.64 -3.21 -9.01
C VAL A 182 22.42 -4.55 -9.74
N LEU A 183 22.75 -5.67 -9.09
CA LEU A 183 22.59 -7.01 -9.64
C LEU A 183 21.12 -7.46 -9.71
N ALA A 184 20.24 -6.90 -8.89
CA ALA A 184 18.80 -7.21 -8.94
C ALA A 184 18.11 -6.65 -10.19
N GLY A 185 18.75 -5.70 -10.88
CA GLY A 185 18.30 -5.20 -12.18
C GLY A 185 17.85 -3.74 -12.18
N ALA A 186 17.36 -3.28 -13.32
CA ALA A 186 17.05 -1.87 -13.58
C ALA A 186 16.01 -1.32 -12.58
N ASP A 187 14.89 -2.01 -12.38
CA ASP A 187 13.82 -1.57 -11.50
C ASP A 187 14.29 -1.33 -10.06
N ALA A 188 15.14 -2.24 -9.53
CA ALA A 188 15.72 -2.09 -8.20
C ALA A 188 16.68 -0.89 -8.12
N TYR A 189 17.49 -0.70 -9.16
CA TYR A 189 18.45 0.38 -9.23
C TYR A 189 17.78 1.74 -9.45
N ASP A 190 16.72 1.80 -10.25
CA ASP A 190 16.01 3.02 -10.58
C ASP A 190 15.24 3.60 -9.38
N ALA A 191 14.92 2.76 -8.38
CA ALA A 191 14.38 3.21 -7.09
C ALA A 191 15.29 4.22 -6.36
N LEU A 192 16.61 4.19 -6.64
CA LEU A 192 17.57 5.14 -6.08
C LEU A 192 17.61 6.43 -6.90
N ALA A 193 17.39 7.58 -6.27
CA ALA A 193 17.61 8.87 -6.93
C ALA A 193 19.11 9.10 -7.22
N SER A 194 19.39 9.97 -8.18
CA SER A 194 20.76 10.40 -8.47
C SER A 194 21.39 11.04 -7.23
N GLY A 195 22.60 10.62 -6.85
CA GLY A 195 23.30 11.16 -5.68
C GLY A 195 22.67 10.80 -4.32
N SER A 196 21.84 9.76 -4.26
CA SER A 196 21.12 9.37 -3.03
C SER A 196 21.91 8.45 -2.10
N VAL A 197 22.94 7.77 -2.59
CA VAL A 197 23.62 6.68 -1.88
C VAL A 197 24.89 7.16 -1.19
N THR A 198 25.07 6.79 0.08
CA THR A 198 26.33 6.86 0.81
C THR A 198 26.84 5.46 1.12
N ILE A 199 28.07 5.14 0.75
CA ILE A 199 28.71 3.85 1.06
C ILE A 199 29.40 3.94 2.41
N SER A 200 29.00 3.10 3.34
CA SER A 200 29.41 3.15 4.75
C SER A 200 30.69 2.38 5.08
N ASN A 201 31.18 1.52 4.17
CA ASN A 201 32.36 0.68 4.38
C ASN A 201 33.36 0.81 3.22
N ALA A 202 34.53 0.23 3.39
CA ALA A 202 35.50 0.09 2.29
C ALA A 202 34.88 -0.74 1.15
N VAL A 203 35.13 -0.31 -0.08
CA VAL A 203 34.63 -1.01 -1.29
C VAL A 203 35.65 -2.09 -1.68
N PRO A 204 35.33 -3.39 -1.55
CA PRO A 204 36.21 -4.45 -1.96
C PRO A 204 36.31 -4.55 -3.49
N LEU A 205 37.38 -5.20 -3.98
CA LEU A 205 37.59 -5.38 -5.42
C LEU A 205 36.43 -6.06 -6.15
N THR A 206 35.70 -6.97 -5.45
CA THR A 206 34.57 -7.68 -6.01
C THR A 206 33.37 -6.80 -6.33
N GLU A 207 33.23 -5.65 -5.65
CA GLU A 207 32.09 -4.72 -5.75
C GLU A 207 32.49 -3.40 -6.41
N SER A 208 33.78 -3.16 -6.61
CA SER A 208 34.29 -1.89 -7.17
C SER A 208 33.77 -1.59 -8.57
N GLY A 209 33.52 -2.64 -9.36
CA GLY A 209 32.97 -2.52 -10.72
C GLY A 209 31.55 -1.95 -10.70
N SER A 210 30.68 -2.47 -9.85
CA SER A 210 29.31 -1.96 -9.68
C SER A 210 29.28 -0.53 -9.16
N VAL A 211 30.10 -0.23 -8.15
CA VAL A 211 30.22 1.11 -7.57
C VAL A 211 30.70 2.12 -8.62
N ALA A 212 31.74 1.79 -9.39
CA ALA A 212 32.29 2.66 -10.43
C ALA A 212 31.29 2.87 -11.60
N ALA A 213 30.66 1.79 -12.08
CA ALA A 213 29.71 1.84 -13.18
C ALA A 213 28.45 2.65 -12.86
N GLN A 214 28.07 2.68 -11.57
CA GLN A 214 26.82 3.30 -11.10
C GLN A 214 27.06 4.52 -10.19
N ALA A 215 28.21 5.19 -10.37
CA ALA A 215 28.62 6.33 -9.57
C ALA A 215 27.59 7.48 -9.53
N VAL A 216 26.74 7.60 -10.56
CA VAL A 216 25.69 8.63 -10.63
C VAL A 216 24.67 8.56 -9.48
N LYS A 217 24.46 7.38 -8.88
CA LYS A 217 23.57 7.21 -7.73
C LYS A 217 24.26 7.53 -6.40
N ILE A 218 25.59 7.60 -6.38
CA ILE A 218 26.37 7.86 -5.18
C ILE A 218 26.46 9.37 -4.97
N ALA A 219 26.24 9.83 -3.73
CA ALA A 219 26.39 11.22 -3.35
C ALA A 219 27.84 11.71 -3.57
N ALA A 220 28.02 13.01 -3.84
CA ALA A 220 29.34 13.57 -4.13
C ALA A 220 30.43 13.22 -3.06
N ASP A 221 30.01 13.18 -1.79
CA ASP A 221 30.83 12.76 -0.66
C ASP A 221 30.42 11.37 -0.12
N GLY A 222 29.69 10.61 -0.93
CA GLY A 222 29.07 9.34 -0.53
C GLY A 222 30.05 8.18 -0.33
N ILE A 223 31.30 8.34 -0.78
CA ILE A 223 32.37 7.39 -0.47
C ILE A 223 33.47 8.17 0.25
N SER A 224 33.58 7.95 1.56
CA SER A 224 34.57 8.57 2.37
C SER A 224 36.01 8.09 1.98
N THR A 225 36.99 9.00 1.93
CA THR A 225 38.39 8.65 1.74
C THR A 225 38.92 7.72 2.84
N ALA A 226 38.29 7.76 4.02
CA ALA A 226 38.62 6.84 5.12
C ALA A 226 38.14 5.41 4.84
N ASN A 227 37.12 5.23 4.03
CA ASN A 227 36.57 3.92 3.67
C ASN A 227 37.34 3.27 2.50
N GLY A 228 37.99 4.09 1.64
CA GLY A 228 38.80 3.65 0.51
C GLY A 228 37.99 2.96 -0.61
N ILE A 229 38.39 3.20 -1.84
CA ILE A 229 38.00 2.38 -3.00
C ILE A 229 39.31 1.78 -3.55
N THR A 230 39.36 0.46 -3.67
CA THR A 230 40.41 -0.21 -4.39
C THR A 230 39.90 -0.54 -5.80
N ILE A 231 40.26 0.28 -6.78
CA ILE A 231 39.90 0.04 -8.19
C ILE A 231 41.18 -0.51 -8.86
N SER A 232 41.03 -1.71 -9.47
CA SER A 232 42.13 -2.23 -10.30
C SER A 232 42.18 -1.45 -11.64
N GLY A 233 43.36 -1.32 -12.24
CA GLY A 233 43.55 -0.58 -13.51
C GLY A 233 42.75 -1.13 -14.71
N GLU A 234 42.09 -2.26 -14.56
CA GLU A 234 41.19 -2.84 -15.58
C GLU A 234 39.77 -2.28 -15.54
N ASN A 235 39.44 -1.47 -14.53
CA ASN A 235 38.12 -0.87 -14.31
C ASN A 235 38.07 0.65 -14.57
N PHE A 236 39.10 1.19 -15.27
CA PHE A 236 39.14 2.56 -15.76
C PHE A 236 38.98 2.59 -17.29
#